data_da6042600ad7d229c7b970c7800e9146
#
_entry.id   da6042600ad7d229c7b970c7800e9146
#
_cell.length_a   1.000
_cell.length_b   1.000
_cell.length_c   1.000
_cell.angle_alpha   90.00
_cell.angle_beta   90.00
_cell.angle_gamma   90.00
#
_symmetry.space_group_name_H-M   'P 1'
#
loop_
_entity.id
_entity.type
_entity.pdbx_description
1 polymer ?
#
loop_
_entity_poly.entity_id
_entity_poly.type
_entity_poly.pdbx_seq_one_letter_code
_entity_poly.pdbx_strand_id
1 'polypeptide(L)'
;MISDEEKQKIKADIVEKINSVMEKNGESFRLDNVNILKTKETVKFMGNYRVYDRRNYDSVSREINSFLKQYGDVDIKSKKIRDSGMKFTTVSFNFEL
;
A
#
# COMPACT_ATOMS: atom_id res chain seq x y z
N MET A 1 -13.71 9.86 -15.50
CA MET A 1 -13.74 9.20 -14.19
C MET A 1 -13.83 7.69 -14.38
N ILE A 2 -13.11 6.92 -13.59
CA ILE A 2 -13.10 5.46 -13.72
C ILE A 2 -14.42 4.86 -13.23
N SER A 3 -14.77 3.69 -13.76
CA SER A 3 -15.98 2.98 -13.39
C SER A 3 -15.87 2.34 -12.00
N ASP A 4 -17.00 1.96 -11.42
CA ASP A 4 -16.99 1.25 -10.14
C ASP A 4 -16.29 -0.10 -10.24
N GLU A 5 -16.43 -0.79 -11.37
CA GLU A 5 -15.72 -2.04 -11.62
C GLU A 5 -14.21 -1.86 -11.60
N GLU A 6 -13.73 -0.80 -12.26
CA GLU A 6 -12.31 -0.48 -12.29
C GLU A 6 -11.79 -0.15 -10.90
N LYS A 7 -12.56 0.60 -10.11
CA LYS A 7 -12.19 0.92 -8.73
C LYS A 7 -12.01 -0.35 -7.90
N GLN A 8 -12.97 -1.27 -8.00
CA GLN A 8 -12.92 -2.52 -7.24
C GLN A 8 -11.75 -3.39 -7.69
N LYS A 9 -11.47 -3.43 -9.00
CA LYS A 9 -10.32 -4.16 -9.52
C LYS A 9 -9.02 -3.59 -9.01
N ILE A 10 -8.85 -2.27 -9.03
CA ILE A 10 -7.63 -1.63 -8.54
C ILE A 10 -7.43 -1.93 -7.06
N LYS A 11 -8.49 -1.80 -6.26
CA LYS A 11 -8.42 -2.14 -4.83
C LYS A 11 -7.99 -3.59 -4.61
N ALA A 12 -8.62 -4.51 -5.31
CA ALA A 12 -8.31 -5.94 -5.18
C ALA A 12 -6.88 -6.24 -5.59
N ASP A 13 -6.42 -5.66 -6.69
CA ASP A 13 -5.07 -5.87 -7.19
C ASP A 13 -4.01 -5.37 -6.20
N ILE A 14 -4.26 -4.22 -5.57
CA ILE A 14 -3.33 -3.67 -4.57
C ILE A 14 -3.30 -4.56 -3.33
N VAL A 15 -4.46 -4.96 -2.82
CA VAL A 15 -4.55 -5.84 -1.64
C VAL A 15 -3.82 -7.15 -1.92
N GLU A 16 -4.07 -7.76 -3.05
CA GLU A 16 -3.42 -9.02 -3.43
C GLU A 16 -1.91 -8.87 -3.53
N LYS A 17 -1.45 -7.79 -4.18
CA LYS A 17 -0.01 -7.58 -4.36
C LYS A 17 0.68 -7.36 -3.02
N ILE A 18 0.14 -6.50 -2.18
CA ILE A 18 0.74 -6.22 -0.88
C ILE A 18 0.82 -7.50 -0.04
N ASN A 19 -0.29 -8.24 0.04
CA ASN A 19 -0.34 -9.44 0.86
C ASN A 19 0.58 -10.54 0.33
N SER A 20 0.69 -10.68 -0.99
CA SER A 20 1.61 -11.61 -1.63
C SER A 20 3.07 -11.28 -1.30
N VAL A 21 3.43 -10.00 -1.38
CA VAL A 21 4.80 -9.57 -1.06
C VAL A 21 5.10 -9.80 0.42
N MET A 22 4.14 -9.52 1.31
CA MET A 22 4.31 -9.76 2.74
C MET A 22 4.57 -11.24 3.03
N GLU A 23 3.74 -12.10 2.46
CA GLU A 23 3.88 -13.55 2.65
C GLU A 23 5.23 -14.04 2.15
N LYS A 24 5.64 -13.61 0.96
CA LYS A 24 6.91 -14.00 0.36
C LYS A 24 8.11 -13.61 1.21
N ASN A 25 8.00 -12.52 1.94
CA ASN A 25 9.08 -12.01 2.79
C ASN A 25 8.95 -12.41 4.25
N GLY A 26 8.00 -13.25 4.60
CA GLY A 26 7.82 -13.71 5.99
C GLY A 26 7.27 -12.63 6.92
N GLU A 27 6.63 -11.62 6.38
CA GLU A 27 6.01 -10.54 7.17
C GLU A 27 4.58 -10.91 7.55
N SER A 28 4.19 -10.55 8.75
CA SER A 28 2.87 -10.91 9.29
C SER A 28 1.76 -9.93 8.93
N PHE A 29 2.13 -8.74 8.49
CA PHE A 29 1.11 -7.74 8.13
C PHE A 29 0.26 -8.21 6.93
N ARG A 30 -1.03 -7.95 7.01
CA ARG A 30 -1.95 -8.15 5.86
C ARG A 30 -2.82 -6.93 5.72
N LEU A 31 -3.03 -6.50 4.49
CA LEU A 31 -3.92 -5.40 4.17
C LEU A 31 -5.32 -5.94 3.92
N ASP A 32 -6.33 -5.34 4.57
CA ASP A 32 -7.72 -5.75 4.39
C ASP A 32 -8.37 -5.02 3.23
N ASN A 33 -8.07 -3.72 3.09
CA ASN A 33 -8.77 -2.90 2.12
C ASN A 33 -7.96 -1.65 1.78
N VAL A 34 -8.24 -1.09 0.61
CA VAL A 34 -7.73 0.20 0.17
C VAL A 34 -8.90 1.19 0.25
N ASN A 35 -8.67 2.33 0.87
CA ASN A 35 -9.70 3.35 1.02
C ASN A 35 -9.82 4.21 -0.23
N ILE A 36 -11.04 4.60 -0.55
CA ILE A 36 -11.32 5.46 -1.70
C ILE A 36 -12.00 6.74 -1.20
N LEU A 37 -11.50 7.87 -1.68
CA LEU A 37 -12.14 9.16 -1.47
C LEU A 37 -12.52 9.73 -2.84
N LYS A 38 -13.82 9.93 -3.06
CA LYS A 38 -14.33 10.52 -4.30
C LYS A 38 -14.38 12.03 -4.19
N THR A 39 -13.87 12.69 -5.21
CA THR A 39 -14.11 14.13 -5.42
C THR A 39 -14.94 14.30 -6.68
N LYS A 40 -15.24 15.54 -7.07
CA LYS A 40 -16.03 15.80 -8.28
C LYS A 40 -15.33 15.30 -9.54
N GLU A 41 -14.01 15.33 -9.57
CA GLU A 41 -13.25 15.07 -10.79
C GLU A 41 -12.31 13.87 -10.68
N THR A 42 -11.98 13.45 -9.47
CA THR A 42 -10.99 12.40 -9.26
C THR A 42 -11.45 11.39 -8.24
N VAL A 43 -10.78 10.25 -8.25
CA VAL A 43 -10.91 9.22 -7.23
C VAL A 43 -9.55 9.03 -6.60
N LYS A 44 -9.46 9.24 -5.29
CA LYS A 44 -8.22 9.08 -4.55
C LYS A 44 -8.21 7.73 -3.85
N PHE A 45 -7.14 6.97 -4.08
CA PHE A 45 -6.92 5.68 -3.43
C PHE A 45 -5.87 5.87 -2.35
N MET A 46 -6.13 5.34 -1.16
CA MET A 46 -5.25 5.49 0.00
C MET A 46 -5.10 4.19 0.75
N GLY A 47 -3.89 3.92 1.20
CA GLY A 47 -3.65 2.76 2.03
C GLY A 47 -2.32 2.86 2.74
N ASN A 48 -2.06 1.86 3.56
CA ASN A 48 -0.77 1.74 4.20
C ASN A 48 -0.41 0.28 4.40
N TYR A 49 0.87 0.03 4.62
CA TYR A 49 1.35 -1.28 5.02
C TYR A 49 2.46 -1.11 6.06
N ARG A 50 2.74 -2.19 6.79
CA ARG A 50 3.77 -2.20 7.84
C ARG A 50 4.79 -3.26 7.54
N VAL A 51 6.06 -2.96 7.84
CA VAL A 51 7.14 -3.93 7.77
C VAL A 51 7.74 -4.03 9.17
N TYR A 52 7.67 -5.22 9.78
CA TYR A 52 8.13 -5.43 11.14
C TYR A 52 9.61 -5.74 11.21
N ASP A 53 10.15 -6.48 10.24
CA ASP A 53 11.56 -6.79 10.18
C ASP A 53 12.26 -5.85 9.22
N ARG A 54 13.08 -4.95 9.75
CA ARG A 54 13.74 -3.94 8.91
C ARG A 54 14.64 -4.55 7.83
N ARG A 55 15.08 -5.80 8.00
CA ARG A 55 15.86 -6.49 6.97
C ARG A 55 15.04 -6.75 5.70
N ASN A 56 13.73 -6.79 5.85
CA ASN A 56 12.81 -7.00 4.72
C ASN A 56 12.38 -5.69 4.07
N TYR A 57 12.68 -4.55 4.69
CA TYR A 57 12.11 -3.28 4.26
C TYR A 57 12.43 -2.95 2.81
N ASP A 58 13.69 -3.05 2.40
CA ASP A 58 14.07 -2.68 1.04
C ASP A 58 13.39 -3.57 -0.01
N SER A 59 13.37 -4.87 0.23
CA SER A 59 12.73 -5.82 -0.69
C SER A 59 11.23 -5.56 -0.80
N VAL A 60 10.56 -5.44 0.35
CA VAL A 60 9.11 -5.23 0.40
C VAL A 60 8.72 -3.89 -0.23
N SER A 61 9.37 -2.81 0.20
CA SER A 61 8.99 -1.48 -0.27
C SER A 61 9.30 -1.30 -1.75
N ARG A 62 10.41 -1.84 -2.23
CA ARG A 62 10.76 -1.76 -3.65
C ARG A 62 9.70 -2.43 -4.51
N GLU A 63 9.29 -3.64 -4.15
CA GLU A 63 8.34 -4.39 -4.94
C GLU A 63 6.95 -3.75 -4.90
N ILE A 64 6.48 -3.37 -3.73
CA ILE A 64 5.14 -2.76 -3.60
C ILE A 64 5.11 -1.38 -4.27
N ASN A 65 6.11 -0.55 -4.00
CA ASN A 65 6.10 0.82 -4.54
C ASN A 65 6.27 0.82 -6.05
N SER A 66 7.05 -0.10 -6.60
CA SER A 66 7.17 -0.25 -8.06
C SER A 66 5.84 -0.66 -8.69
N PHE A 67 5.11 -1.56 -8.02
CA PHE A 67 3.78 -1.97 -8.48
C PHE A 67 2.81 -0.78 -8.50
N LEU A 68 2.83 0.04 -7.44
CA LEU A 68 1.92 1.18 -7.31
C LEU A 68 2.16 2.24 -8.39
N LYS A 69 3.37 2.34 -8.91
CA LYS A 69 3.71 3.35 -9.93
C LYS A 69 2.97 3.16 -11.24
N GLN A 70 2.40 1.99 -11.50
CA GLN A 70 1.57 1.79 -12.69
C GLN A 70 0.34 2.70 -12.71
N TYR A 71 -0.05 3.21 -11.54
CA TYR A 71 -1.21 4.07 -11.42
C TYR A 71 -0.88 5.57 -11.57
N GLY A 72 0.35 5.91 -11.94
CA GLY A 72 0.79 7.28 -12.14
C GLY A 72 1.62 7.79 -10.99
N ASP A 73 1.47 9.07 -10.67
CA ASP A 73 2.21 9.68 -9.57
C ASP A 73 1.64 9.22 -8.24
N VAL A 74 2.42 8.46 -7.50
CA VAL A 74 2.02 7.93 -6.20
C VAL A 74 2.80 8.66 -5.12
N ASP A 75 2.07 9.22 -4.16
CA ASP A 75 2.68 9.84 -2.99
C ASP A 75 2.94 8.75 -1.96
N ILE A 76 4.20 8.56 -1.59
CA ILE A 76 4.62 7.50 -0.69
C ILE A 76 5.43 8.10 0.44
N LYS A 77 5.00 7.82 1.68
CA LYS A 77 5.69 8.29 2.88
C LYS A 77 5.93 7.14 3.83
N SER A 78 7.13 7.05 4.37
CA SER A 78 7.45 6.02 5.36
C SER A 78 7.83 6.67 6.68
N LYS A 79 7.49 5.97 7.78
CA LYS A 79 7.77 6.43 9.13
C LYS A 79 8.11 5.24 10.00
N LYS A 80 9.20 5.37 10.75
CA LYS A 80 9.58 4.36 11.74
C LYS A 80 8.78 4.59 13.01
N ILE A 81 8.13 3.55 13.48
CA ILE A 81 7.29 3.58 14.68
C ILE A 81 7.92 2.72 15.75
N ARG A 82 7.92 3.23 16.98
CA ARG A 82 8.31 2.46 18.15
C ARG A 82 7.19 2.62 19.18
N ASP A 83 6.49 1.52 19.44
CA ASP A 83 5.35 1.53 20.33
C ASP A 83 5.33 0.27 21.19
N SER A 84 5.29 0.43 22.52
CA SER A 84 5.20 -0.67 23.48
C SER A 84 6.27 -1.75 23.27
N GLY A 85 7.49 -1.32 22.95
CA GLY A 85 8.60 -2.24 22.67
C GLY A 85 8.62 -2.81 21.27
N MET A 86 7.59 -2.58 20.49
CA MET A 86 7.52 -3.04 19.11
C MET A 86 8.06 -1.95 18.17
N LYS A 87 8.87 -2.37 17.21
CA LYS A 87 9.42 -1.47 16.18
C LYS A 87 8.94 -1.93 14.82
N PHE A 88 8.46 -1.01 14.03
CA PHE A 88 8.09 -1.30 12.65
C PHE A 88 8.17 -0.04 11.80
N THR A 89 8.17 -0.21 10.50
CA THR A 89 8.08 0.90 9.56
C THR A 89 6.70 0.85 8.93
N THR A 90 5.98 1.96 9.00
CA THR A 90 4.70 2.09 8.30
C THR A 90 4.93 2.90 7.03
N VAL A 91 4.33 2.45 5.94
CA VAL A 91 4.42 3.12 4.63
C VAL A 91 3.00 3.47 4.21
N SER A 92 2.76 4.76 3.99
CA SER A 92 1.47 5.26 3.53
C SER A 92 1.59 5.63 2.07
N PHE A 93 0.57 5.31 1.28
CA PHE A 93 0.55 5.66 -0.13
C PHE A 93 -0.81 6.23 -0.51
N ASN A 94 -0.80 7.11 -1.50
CA ASN A 94 -2.04 7.58 -2.11
C ASN A 94 -1.76 8.02 -3.55
N PHE A 95 -2.78 7.91 -4.38
CA PHE A 95 -2.74 8.36 -5.76
C PHE A 95 -4.15 8.69 -6.23
N GLU A 96 -4.25 9.49 -7.27
CA GLU A 96 -5.53 9.92 -7.84
C GLU A 96 -5.65 9.48 -9.29
N LEU A 97 -6.86 9.05 -9.63
CA LEU A 97 -7.21 8.71 -11.02
C LEU A 97 -8.45 9.48 -11.49
#